data_f373121fd6e894574d1083d35a18fe90
#
_entry.id   f373121fd6e894574d1083d35a18fe90
#
_cell.length_a   1.000
_cell.length_b   1.000
_cell.length_c   1.000
_cell.angle_alpha   90.00
_cell.angle_beta   90.00
_cell.angle_gamma   90.00
#
_symmetry.space_group_name_H-M   'P 1'
#
loop_
_entity.id
_entity.type
_entity.pdbx_description
1 polymer ?
#
loop_
_entity_poly.entity_id
_entity_poly.type
_entity_poly.pdbx_seq_one_letter_code
_entity_poly.pdbx_strand_id
1 'polypeptide(L)'
;SLALQNALDARVQGRDNANIPEWASTHPDPASRVQTALAKAQATGVTGGVTNRDTFLTRIDGLTYGDDPSQGVVEGRRFIHPDLRLAFTAPQGFYMINGTRAVTINGQSGQAQFSLAPYNNDLNSYVTSVFAGVSEQQQIRPQSIQRTTVNGLPAAYGTARVASGNGQVDVTVFAYEFASDRAYHFLAITPAGQTSAFNDMF
;
A
#
# COMPACT_ATOMS: atom_id res chain seq x y z
N SER A 1 -18.78 -12.20 -9.00
CA SER A 1 -19.00 -12.62 -10.40
C SER A 1 -17.70 -12.45 -11.18
N LEU A 2 -17.51 -13.23 -12.25
CA LEU A 2 -16.32 -13.21 -13.11
C LEU A 2 -16.01 -11.81 -13.63
N ALA A 3 -17.05 -11.03 -13.95
CA ALA A 3 -16.92 -9.66 -14.41
C ALA A 3 -16.30 -8.72 -13.38
N LEU A 4 -16.61 -8.91 -12.10
CA LEU A 4 -16.03 -8.10 -11.02
C LEU A 4 -14.54 -8.45 -10.81
N GLN A 5 -14.21 -9.74 -10.90
CA GLN A 5 -12.84 -10.23 -10.74
C GLN A 5 -11.95 -9.78 -11.90
N ASN A 6 -12.45 -9.87 -13.13
CA ASN A 6 -11.76 -9.32 -14.31
C ASN A 6 -11.56 -7.79 -14.23
N ALA A 7 -12.53 -7.06 -13.66
CA ALA A 7 -12.41 -5.61 -13.46
C ALA A 7 -11.40 -5.25 -12.36
N LEU A 8 -11.30 -6.07 -11.31
CA LEU A 8 -10.30 -5.90 -10.24
C LEU A 8 -8.89 -6.25 -10.74
N ASP A 9 -8.75 -7.38 -11.43
CA ASP A 9 -7.46 -7.81 -11.99
C ASP A 9 -6.95 -6.81 -13.06
N ALA A 10 -7.82 -6.27 -13.89
CA ALA A 10 -7.47 -5.22 -14.86
C ALA A 10 -7.04 -3.90 -14.20
N ARG A 11 -7.54 -3.60 -12.99
CA ARG A 11 -7.11 -2.43 -12.20
C ARG A 11 -5.77 -2.64 -11.49
N VAL A 12 -5.50 -3.86 -11.03
CA VAL A 12 -4.30 -4.20 -10.26
C VAL A 12 -3.09 -4.43 -11.18
N GLN A 13 -3.29 -4.98 -12.37
CA GLN A 13 -2.20 -5.42 -13.24
C GLN A 13 -1.80 -4.43 -14.34
N GLY A 14 -2.49 -3.30 -14.50
CA GLY A 14 -2.20 -2.36 -15.60
C GLY A 14 -2.44 -3.00 -16.99
N ARG A 15 -2.70 -2.20 -18.01
CA ARG A 15 -3.16 -2.61 -19.35
C ARG A 15 -2.20 -3.45 -20.21
N ASP A 16 -1.01 -3.78 -19.74
CA ASP A 16 0.05 -4.36 -20.60
C ASP A 16 0.32 -5.87 -20.40
N ASN A 17 -0.58 -6.63 -19.78
CA ASN A 17 -0.40 -8.08 -19.61
C ASN A 17 -0.81 -8.94 -20.82
N ALA A 18 -1.07 -8.35 -21.97
CA ALA A 18 -1.44 -9.12 -23.18
C ALA A 18 -0.34 -10.07 -23.72
N ASN A 19 0.88 -10.00 -23.18
CA ASN A 19 2.03 -10.79 -23.66
C ASN A 19 2.79 -11.59 -22.60
N ILE A 20 2.27 -11.72 -21.37
CA ILE A 20 2.91 -12.56 -20.38
C ILE A 20 2.41 -14.00 -20.56
N PRO A 21 3.28 -14.97 -20.85
CA PRO A 21 2.87 -16.38 -20.91
C PRO A 21 2.21 -16.82 -19.59
N GLU A 22 1.16 -17.62 -19.65
CA GLU A 22 0.39 -18.08 -18.48
C GLU A 22 1.27 -18.69 -17.38
N TRP A 23 2.36 -19.37 -17.75
CA TRP A 23 3.32 -19.96 -16.82
C TRP A 23 4.16 -18.93 -16.04
N ALA A 24 4.25 -17.69 -16.51
CA ALA A 24 4.96 -16.60 -15.85
C ALA A 24 4.02 -15.71 -14.99
N SER A 25 2.73 -15.94 -15.09
CA SER A 25 1.74 -15.28 -14.23
C SER A 25 1.68 -15.94 -12.86
N THR A 26 1.70 -15.15 -11.79
CA THR A 26 1.51 -15.65 -10.42
C THR A 26 0.11 -16.23 -10.20
N HIS A 27 -0.85 -15.88 -11.05
CA HIS A 27 -2.21 -16.40 -11.03
C HIS A 27 -2.66 -16.76 -12.45
N PRO A 28 -3.15 -18.01 -12.68
CA PRO A 28 -3.75 -18.39 -13.95
C PRO A 28 -4.93 -17.49 -14.30
N ASP A 29 -5.14 -17.27 -15.60
CA ASP A 29 -6.28 -16.50 -16.13
C ASP A 29 -7.62 -16.98 -15.52
N PRO A 30 -8.49 -16.07 -15.06
CA PRO A 30 -9.79 -16.42 -14.46
C PRO A 30 -10.66 -17.32 -15.33
N ALA A 31 -10.61 -17.16 -16.66
CA ALA A 31 -11.37 -18.01 -17.58
C ALA A 31 -10.85 -19.46 -17.59
N SER A 32 -9.53 -19.64 -17.60
CA SER A 32 -8.85 -20.94 -17.52
C SER A 32 -9.17 -21.66 -16.20
N ARG A 33 -9.22 -20.92 -15.08
CA ARG A 33 -9.60 -21.47 -13.77
C ARG A 33 -11.04 -21.97 -13.73
N VAL A 34 -11.98 -21.23 -14.33
CA VAL A 34 -13.38 -21.64 -14.43
C VAL A 34 -13.50 -22.91 -15.28
N GLN A 35 -12.84 -22.99 -16.42
CA GLN A 35 -12.84 -24.17 -17.28
C GLN A 35 -12.26 -25.39 -16.55
N THR A 36 -11.15 -25.22 -15.84
CA THR A 36 -10.55 -26.29 -15.04
C THR A 36 -11.49 -26.76 -13.92
N ALA A 37 -12.15 -25.83 -13.23
CA ALA A 37 -13.12 -26.15 -12.18
C ALA A 37 -14.33 -26.88 -12.73
N LEU A 38 -14.88 -26.47 -13.88
CA LEU A 38 -15.98 -27.14 -14.56
C LEU A 38 -15.59 -28.56 -15.00
N ALA A 39 -14.42 -28.72 -15.62
CA ALA A 39 -13.91 -30.04 -16.03
C ALA A 39 -13.75 -31.00 -14.83
N LYS A 40 -13.19 -30.50 -13.72
CA LYS A 40 -13.07 -31.27 -12.47
C LYS A 40 -14.42 -31.61 -11.89
N ALA A 41 -15.38 -30.67 -11.86
CA ALA A 41 -16.73 -30.92 -11.36
C ALA A 41 -17.46 -32.00 -12.22
N GLN A 42 -17.33 -31.92 -13.55
CA GLN A 42 -17.89 -32.92 -14.47
C GLN A 42 -17.25 -34.30 -14.27
N ALA A 43 -15.94 -34.35 -14.05
CA ALA A 43 -15.22 -35.60 -13.81
C ALA A 43 -15.64 -36.32 -12.52
N THR A 44 -16.18 -35.60 -11.52
CA THR A 44 -16.70 -36.22 -10.29
C THR A 44 -18.00 -36.97 -10.49
N GLY A 45 -18.74 -36.74 -11.60
CA GLY A 45 -20.03 -37.35 -11.87
C GLY A 45 -21.16 -36.96 -10.88
N VAL A 46 -20.90 -36.03 -9.97
CA VAL A 46 -21.88 -35.57 -8.98
C VAL A 46 -22.84 -34.60 -9.65
N THR A 47 -24.05 -35.07 -9.92
CA THR A 47 -25.17 -34.26 -10.40
C THR A 47 -26.13 -34.02 -9.24
N GLY A 48 -26.06 -32.85 -8.64
CA GLY A 48 -26.94 -32.46 -7.53
C GLY A 48 -26.19 -32.44 -6.20
N GLY A 49 -25.66 -31.28 -5.87
CA GLY A 49 -25.16 -30.96 -4.54
C GLY A 49 -26.14 -30.07 -3.79
N VAL A 50 -26.06 -30.08 -2.48
CA VAL A 50 -26.77 -29.10 -1.64
C VAL A 50 -26.09 -27.78 -1.78
N THR A 51 -26.73 -26.80 -2.41
CA THR A 51 -26.28 -25.42 -2.42
C THR A 51 -26.85 -24.74 -1.18
N ASN A 52 -26.11 -24.71 -0.09
CA ASN A 52 -26.48 -24.00 1.13
C ASN A 52 -26.28 -22.48 1.00
N ARG A 53 -26.76 -21.89 -0.12
CA ARG A 53 -26.55 -20.48 -0.42
C ARG A 53 -27.04 -19.57 0.71
N ASP A 54 -28.25 -19.80 1.19
CA ASP A 54 -28.87 -18.93 2.21
C ASP A 54 -28.19 -19.11 3.57
N THR A 55 -27.82 -20.33 3.92
CA THR A 55 -27.00 -20.59 5.12
C THR A 55 -25.63 -19.92 5.01
N PHE A 56 -25.00 -19.98 3.84
CA PHE A 56 -23.72 -19.29 3.59
C PHE A 56 -23.88 -17.77 3.71
N LEU A 57 -24.90 -17.20 3.07
CA LEU A 57 -25.15 -15.75 3.15
C LEU A 57 -25.43 -15.29 4.58
N THR A 58 -26.21 -16.06 5.36
CA THR A 58 -26.45 -15.77 6.78
C THR A 58 -25.16 -15.83 7.62
N ARG A 59 -24.23 -16.73 7.25
CA ARG A 59 -22.94 -16.87 7.95
C ARG A 59 -21.96 -15.75 7.66
N ILE A 60 -22.03 -15.15 6.48
CA ILE A 60 -21.20 -14.02 6.07
C ILE A 60 -21.88 -12.66 6.30
N ASP A 61 -23.15 -12.68 6.72
CA ASP A 61 -23.85 -11.46 7.10
C ASP A 61 -23.15 -10.80 8.30
N GLY A 62 -22.86 -9.52 8.17
CA GLY A 62 -22.09 -8.77 9.16
C GLY A 62 -20.55 -8.92 9.07
N LEU A 63 -20.02 -9.73 8.13
CA LEU A 63 -18.59 -9.72 7.85
C LEU A 63 -18.22 -8.41 7.12
N THR A 64 -17.25 -7.71 7.66
CA THR A 64 -16.70 -6.52 7.01
C THR A 64 -16.03 -6.93 5.69
N TYR A 65 -16.57 -6.45 4.56
CA TYR A 65 -15.97 -6.61 3.25
C TYR A 65 -15.26 -5.31 2.86
N GLY A 66 -13.96 -5.39 2.71
CA GLY A 66 -13.11 -4.22 2.42
C GLY A 66 -12.26 -3.82 3.64
N ASP A 67 -11.86 -2.56 3.67
CA ASP A 67 -11.04 -2.02 4.76
C ASP A 67 -11.85 -1.98 6.07
N ASP A 68 -11.22 -2.41 7.16
CA ASP A 68 -11.74 -2.21 8.50
C ASP A 68 -11.64 -0.72 8.87
N PRO A 69 -12.74 -0.02 9.18
CA PRO A 69 -12.70 1.40 9.54
C PRO A 69 -11.76 1.71 10.70
N SER A 70 -11.53 0.76 11.62
CA SER A 70 -10.56 0.92 12.72
C SER A 70 -9.10 0.96 12.24
N GLN A 71 -8.83 0.50 11.01
CA GLN A 71 -7.52 0.55 10.36
C GLN A 71 -7.45 1.64 9.29
N GLY A 72 -8.51 2.44 9.18
CA GLY A 72 -8.67 3.42 8.12
C GLY A 72 -9.24 2.83 6.83
N VAL A 73 -9.73 3.69 5.97
CA VAL A 73 -10.42 3.34 4.73
C VAL A 73 -9.79 4.05 3.55
N VAL A 74 -9.62 3.35 2.43
CA VAL A 74 -9.19 3.93 1.16
C VAL A 74 -10.39 4.17 0.26
N GLU A 75 -10.66 5.45 -0.03
CA GLU A 75 -11.68 5.88 -0.98
C GLU A 75 -11.01 6.49 -2.23
N GLY A 76 -10.88 5.71 -3.27
CA GLY A 76 -10.14 6.12 -4.46
C GLY A 76 -8.68 6.41 -4.17
N ARG A 77 -8.27 7.70 -4.19
CA ARG A 77 -6.92 8.15 -3.84
C ARG A 77 -6.83 8.79 -2.45
N ARG A 78 -7.91 8.77 -1.67
CA ARG A 78 -7.95 9.35 -0.34
C ARG A 78 -7.93 8.23 0.71
N PHE A 79 -7.02 8.34 1.67
CA PHE A 79 -7.01 7.54 2.89
C PHE A 79 -7.62 8.37 4.03
N ILE A 80 -8.47 7.74 4.83
CA ILE A 80 -9.13 8.35 5.98
C ILE A 80 -9.02 7.39 7.16
N HIS A 81 -8.52 7.87 8.28
CA HIS A 81 -8.51 7.12 9.53
C HIS A 81 -9.28 7.92 10.61
N PRO A 82 -10.54 7.56 10.90
CA PRO A 82 -11.39 8.33 11.79
C PRO A 82 -10.84 8.49 13.21
N ASP A 83 -10.36 7.39 13.80
CA ASP A 83 -9.87 7.38 15.19
C ASP A 83 -8.59 8.22 15.36
N LEU A 84 -7.74 8.26 14.35
CA LEU A 84 -6.52 9.07 14.33
C LEU A 84 -6.78 10.50 13.83
N ARG A 85 -7.99 10.81 13.36
CA ARG A 85 -8.36 12.08 12.73
C ARG A 85 -7.39 12.49 11.62
N LEU A 86 -6.94 11.49 10.87
CA LEU A 86 -5.95 11.61 9.82
C LEU A 86 -6.60 11.39 8.47
N ALA A 87 -6.24 12.20 7.50
CA ALA A 87 -6.56 11.96 6.10
C ALA A 87 -5.43 12.48 5.22
N PHE A 88 -5.15 11.76 4.14
CA PHE A 88 -4.25 12.23 3.08
C PHE A 88 -4.72 11.72 1.71
N THR A 89 -4.21 12.34 0.65
CA THR A 89 -4.57 11.97 -0.72
C THR A 89 -3.31 11.60 -1.49
N ALA A 90 -3.29 10.40 -2.06
CA ALA A 90 -2.19 9.98 -2.92
C ALA A 90 -2.13 10.84 -4.21
N PRO A 91 -0.93 11.12 -4.75
CA PRO A 91 -0.79 11.88 -5.97
C PRO A 91 -1.53 11.23 -7.16
N GLN A 92 -1.76 12.02 -8.21
CA GLN A 92 -2.41 11.49 -9.41
C GLN A 92 -1.55 10.39 -10.05
N GLY A 93 -2.17 9.30 -10.49
CA GLY A 93 -1.47 8.15 -11.04
C GLY A 93 -0.98 7.14 -10.01
N PHE A 94 -1.22 7.40 -8.72
CA PHE A 94 -0.92 6.46 -7.63
C PHE A 94 -2.18 5.77 -7.13
N TYR A 95 -2.03 4.56 -6.63
CA TYR A 95 -3.07 3.80 -5.93
C TYR A 95 -2.57 3.37 -4.55
N MET A 96 -3.51 3.11 -3.66
CA MET A 96 -3.21 2.72 -2.27
C MET A 96 -3.70 1.31 -1.99
N ILE A 97 -2.94 0.62 -1.13
CA ILE A 97 -3.31 -0.66 -0.53
C ILE A 97 -3.24 -0.48 0.97
N ASN A 98 -4.39 -0.63 1.63
CA ASN A 98 -4.48 -0.57 3.08
C ASN A 98 -4.09 -1.92 3.68
N GLY A 99 -3.01 -1.95 4.41
CA GLY A 99 -2.53 -3.13 5.13
C GLY A 99 -2.65 -2.93 6.64
N THR A 100 -2.54 -4.02 7.39
CA THR A 100 -2.70 -4.01 8.86
C THR A 100 -1.62 -3.22 9.61
N ARG A 101 -0.48 -2.94 8.99
CA ARG A 101 0.65 -2.23 9.61
C ARG A 101 1.01 -0.93 8.92
N ALA A 102 0.62 -0.80 7.66
CA ALA A 102 0.98 0.34 6.84
C ALA A 102 0.06 0.47 5.63
N VAL A 103 -0.10 1.68 5.15
CA VAL A 103 -0.72 1.97 3.86
C VAL A 103 0.38 2.09 2.82
N THR A 104 0.34 1.24 1.81
CA THR A 104 1.30 1.28 0.69
C THR A 104 0.70 2.12 -0.44
N ILE A 105 1.51 3.00 -1.01
CA ILE A 105 1.13 3.94 -2.08
C ILE A 105 2.05 3.66 -3.26
N ASN A 106 1.50 3.18 -4.37
CA ASN A 106 2.28 2.74 -5.53
C ASN A 106 1.91 3.54 -6.78
N GLY A 107 2.90 3.89 -7.57
CA GLY A 107 2.75 4.55 -8.86
C GLY A 107 3.98 4.40 -9.74
N GLN A 108 3.91 4.88 -10.99
CA GLN A 108 5.04 4.77 -11.93
C GLN A 108 6.25 5.62 -11.51
N SER A 109 6.02 6.72 -10.80
CA SER A 109 7.07 7.66 -10.38
C SER A 109 7.68 7.32 -9.01
N GLY A 110 7.32 6.16 -8.42
CA GLY A 110 7.83 5.71 -7.14
C GLY A 110 6.80 5.00 -6.30
N GLN A 111 7.19 4.70 -5.07
CA GLN A 111 6.29 4.14 -4.06
C GLN A 111 6.51 4.84 -2.73
N ALA A 112 5.48 4.84 -1.90
CA ALA A 112 5.57 5.31 -0.53
C ALA A 112 4.82 4.38 0.42
N GLN A 113 5.18 4.45 1.68
CA GLN A 113 4.52 3.73 2.77
C GLN A 113 4.20 4.73 3.87
N PHE A 114 2.95 4.72 4.31
CA PHE A 114 2.53 5.45 5.50
C PHE A 114 2.43 4.48 6.66
N SER A 115 3.11 4.75 7.74
CA SER A 115 3.10 3.92 8.94
C SER A 115 3.53 4.70 10.19
N LEU A 116 3.62 3.99 11.31
CA LEU A 116 4.08 4.51 12.58
C LEU A 116 5.25 3.67 13.09
N ALA A 117 6.09 4.29 13.93
CA ALA A 117 7.17 3.61 14.64
C ALA A 117 7.25 4.16 16.08
N PRO A 118 7.98 3.52 16.99
CA PRO A 118 8.19 4.04 18.34
C PRO A 118 8.71 5.46 18.35
N TYR A 119 8.10 6.34 19.16
CA TYR A 119 8.42 7.77 19.23
C TYR A 119 8.76 8.18 20.66
N ASN A 120 9.83 8.93 20.81
CA ASN A 120 10.39 9.37 22.10
C ASN A 120 10.41 10.91 22.22
N ASN A 121 9.43 11.58 21.63
CA ASN A 121 9.30 13.03 21.65
C ASN A 121 10.47 13.79 20.96
N ASP A 122 11.18 13.14 20.03
CA ASP A 122 12.21 13.76 19.19
C ASP A 122 12.09 13.33 17.72
N LEU A 123 11.57 14.24 16.89
CA LEU A 123 11.38 13.99 15.46
C LEU A 123 12.69 13.72 14.70
N ASN A 124 13.82 14.31 15.12
CA ASN A 124 15.10 14.06 14.45
C ASN A 124 15.56 12.61 14.69
N SER A 125 15.51 12.16 15.94
CA SER A 125 15.80 10.76 16.27
C SER A 125 14.82 9.80 15.59
N TYR A 126 13.53 10.17 15.52
CA TYR A 126 12.51 9.39 14.85
C TYR A 126 12.82 9.22 13.35
N VAL A 127 13.05 10.32 12.62
CA VAL A 127 13.43 10.28 11.20
C VAL A 127 14.69 9.45 10.99
N THR A 128 15.70 9.62 11.84
CA THR A 128 16.96 8.84 11.77
C THR A 128 16.69 7.34 11.95
N SER A 129 15.82 6.97 12.90
CA SER A 129 15.48 5.57 13.17
C SER A 129 14.72 4.93 12.00
N VAL A 130 13.81 5.67 11.37
CA VAL A 130 13.10 5.21 10.16
C VAL A 130 14.09 4.93 9.03
N PHE A 131 15.03 5.84 8.77
CA PHE A 131 16.09 5.59 7.77
C PHE A 131 16.93 4.35 8.09
N ALA A 132 17.29 4.16 9.35
CA ALA A 132 18.06 2.99 9.78
C ALA A 132 17.30 1.66 9.56
N GLY A 133 15.97 1.70 9.61
CA GLY A 133 15.11 0.53 9.36
C GLY A 133 14.86 0.21 7.88
N VAL A 134 15.27 1.06 6.93
CA VAL A 134 15.03 0.85 5.49
C VAL A 134 15.81 -0.32 4.92
N SER A 135 17.03 -0.55 5.41
CA SER A 135 17.88 -1.64 4.94
C SER A 135 18.75 -2.18 6.08
N GLU A 136 18.74 -3.50 6.22
CA GLU A 136 19.67 -4.19 7.14
C GLU A 136 21.11 -4.25 6.59
N GLN A 137 21.27 -4.14 5.27
CA GLN A 137 22.55 -4.29 4.58
C GLN A 137 23.32 -2.98 4.40
N GLN A 138 22.60 -1.85 4.40
CA GLN A 138 23.18 -0.53 4.18
C GLN A 138 22.72 0.44 5.27
N GLN A 139 23.65 1.14 5.88
CA GLN A 139 23.33 2.25 6.79
C GLN A 139 22.89 3.47 5.97
N ILE A 140 21.59 3.65 5.80
CA ILE A 140 21.01 4.79 5.12
C ILE A 140 20.88 5.94 6.11
N ARG A 141 21.45 7.10 5.77
CA ARG A 141 21.34 8.33 6.58
C ARG A 141 20.91 9.50 5.71
N PRO A 142 20.00 10.35 6.18
CA PRO A 142 19.64 11.56 5.46
C PRO A 142 20.83 12.52 5.39
N GLN A 143 20.90 13.32 4.32
CA GLN A 143 21.92 14.36 4.18
C GLN A 143 21.74 15.44 5.24
N SER A 144 20.51 15.79 5.55
CA SER A 144 20.10 16.70 6.61
C SER A 144 18.66 16.36 7.03
N ILE A 145 18.29 16.77 8.25
CA ILE A 145 16.91 16.69 8.72
C ILE A 145 16.43 18.13 8.90
N GLN A 146 15.35 18.46 8.23
CA GLN A 146 14.72 19.79 8.31
C GLN A 146 13.46 19.69 9.12
N ARG A 147 13.18 20.70 9.93
CA ARG A 147 11.95 20.84 10.71
C ARG A 147 10.99 21.81 10.03
N THR A 148 9.72 21.51 10.12
CA THR A 148 8.64 22.33 9.59
C THR A 148 7.36 22.14 10.41
N THR A 149 6.29 22.76 9.98
CA THR A 149 4.94 22.59 10.55
C THR A 149 3.96 22.39 9.40
N VAL A 150 3.13 21.37 9.49
CA VAL A 150 2.10 21.07 8.51
C VAL A 150 0.75 21.02 9.22
N ASN A 151 -0.18 21.87 8.81
CA ASN A 151 -1.53 22.00 9.41
C ASN A 151 -1.49 22.14 10.95
N GLY A 152 -0.48 22.85 11.47
CA GLY A 152 -0.30 23.03 12.92
C GLY A 152 0.44 21.89 13.63
N LEU A 153 0.75 20.79 12.97
CA LEU A 153 1.51 19.68 13.54
C LEU A 153 3.01 19.89 13.32
N PRO A 154 3.86 19.74 14.35
CA PRO A 154 5.30 19.69 14.16
C PRO A 154 5.68 18.54 13.22
N ALA A 155 6.56 18.81 12.28
CA ALA A 155 7.01 17.83 11.31
C ALA A 155 8.52 17.93 11.07
N ALA A 156 9.11 16.83 10.61
CA ALA A 156 10.51 16.81 10.19
C ALA A 156 10.67 15.88 8.99
N TYR A 157 11.59 16.24 8.09
CA TYR A 157 11.86 15.44 6.92
C TYR A 157 13.33 15.40 6.55
N GLY A 158 13.72 14.37 5.82
CA GLY A 158 15.04 14.22 5.27
C GLY A 158 15.03 13.35 4.02
N THR A 159 16.08 13.48 3.20
CA THR A 159 16.26 12.68 1.99
C THR A 159 17.68 12.11 1.96
N ALA A 160 17.77 10.84 1.55
CA ALA A 160 19.03 10.16 1.30
C ALA A 160 19.07 9.63 -0.12
N ARG A 161 20.20 9.76 -0.81
CA ARG A 161 20.42 9.12 -2.11
C ARG A 161 21.13 7.81 -1.91
N VAL A 162 20.59 6.73 -2.47
CA VAL A 162 21.05 5.36 -2.26
C VAL A 162 21.25 4.66 -3.59
N ALA A 163 22.31 3.87 -3.70
CA ALA A 163 22.49 2.98 -4.85
C ALA A 163 21.49 1.82 -4.78
N SER A 164 20.83 1.53 -5.89
CA SER A 164 19.87 0.43 -6.02
C SER A 164 20.04 -0.24 -7.39
N GLY A 165 20.52 -1.45 -7.40
CA GLY A 165 20.83 -2.16 -8.64
C GLY A 165 21.81 -1.37 -9.53
N ASN A 166 21.40 -1.09 -10.77
CA ASN A 166 22.21 -0.33 -11.74
C ASN A 166 21.97 1.18 -11.69
N GLY A 167 21.26 1.71 -10.68
CA GLY A 167 20.87 3.11 -10.60
C GLY A 167 20.95 3.69 -9.21
N GLN A 168 20.37 4.85 -9.06
CA GLN A 168 20.21 5.52 -7.77
C GLN A 168 18.75 5.84 -7.52
N VAL A 169 18.36 5.80 -6.25
CA VAL A 169 17.03 6.18 -5.78
C VAL A 169 17.17 7.23 -4.68
N ASP A 170 16.17 8.07 -4.57
CA ASP A 170 16.03 8.97 -3.43
C ASP A 170 15.02 8.35 -2.46
N VAL A 171 15.45 8.21 -1.21
CA VAL A 171 14.64 7.78 -0.09
C VAL A 171 14.30 9.02 0.73
N THR A 172 13.02 9.33 0.87
CA THR A 172 12.54 10.47 1.65
C THR A 172 11.70 9.98 2.82
N VAL A 173 11.99 10.46 4.01
CA VAL A 173 11.15 10.28 5.19
C VAL A 173 10.55 11.61 5.56
N PHE A 174 9.24 11.66 5.70
CA PHE A 174 8.49 12.80 6.20
C PHE A 174 7.68 12.37 7.43
N ALA A 175 8.01 12.91 8.59
CA ALA A 175 7.43 12.51 9.87
C ALA A 175 6.64 13.65 10.51
N TYR A 176 5.56 13.28 11.19
CA TYR A 176 4.64 14.19 11.89
C TYR A 176 4.50 13.76 13.33
N GLU A 177 4.61 14.72 14.26
CA GLU A 177 4.26 14.50 15.65
C GLU A 177 2.75 14.66 15.82
N PHE A 178 2.10 13.57 16.19
CA PHE A 178 0.65 13.59 16.46
C PHE A 178 0.36 13.80 17.96
N ALA A 179 1.18 13.19 18.81
CA ALA A 179 1.15 13.35 20.26
C ALA A 179 2.56 13.14 20.80
N SER A 180 2.79 13.42 22.07
CA SER A 180 4.11 13.28 22.71
C SER A 180 4.71 11.87 22.65
N ASP A 181 3.83 10.83 22.49
CA ASP A 181 4.18 9.42 22.39
C ASP A 181 3.90 8.81 21.00
N ARG A 182 3.41 9.60 20.04
CA ARG A 182 2.97 9.12 18.72
C ARG A 182 3.46 10.01 17.61
N ALA A 183 4.13 9.38 16.66
CA ALA A 183 4.50 10.00 15.40
C ALA A 183 4.18 9.07 14.24
N TYR A 184 3.86 9.66 13.10
CA TYR A 184 3.61 8.97 11.84
C TYR A 184 4.64 9.40 10.83
N HIS A 185 4.86 8.57 9.84
CA HIS A 185 5.74 8.95 8.74
C HIS A 185 5.29 8.39 7.40
N PHE A 186 5.63 9.12 6.37
CA PHE A 186 5.74 8.63 5.01
C PHE A 186 7.21 8.28 4.75
N LEU A 187 7.44 7.08 4.24
CA LEU A 187 8.71 6.63 3.68
C LEU A 187 8.49 6.50 2.17
N ALA A 188 9.07 7.40 1.39
CA ALA A 188 8.94 7.41 -0.07
C ALA A 188 10.26 7.00 -0.73
N ILE A 189 10.15 6.21 -1.80
CA ILE A 189 11.26 5.81 -2.67
C ILE A 189 10.92 6.22 -4.09
N THR A 190 11.77 7.04 -4.69
CA THR A 190 11.62 7.56 -6.05
C THR A 190 12.89 7.36 -6.86
N PRO A 191 12.83 7.35 -8.19
CA PRO A 191 14.02 7.51 -9.02
C PRO A 191 14.78 8.78 -8.62
N ALA A 192 16.10 8.75 -8.72
CA ALA A 192 16.94 9.89 -8.32
C ALA A 192 16.50 11.19 -8.99
N GLY A 193 16.29 12.24 -8.20
CA GLY A 193 15.85 13.55 -8.65
C GLY A 193 14.32 13.70 -8.88
N GLN A 194 13.52 12.69 -8.55
CA GLN A 194 12.05 12.72 -8.71
C GLN A 194 11.30 12.76 -7.37
N THR A 195 11.91 13.28 -6.33
CA THR A 195 11.28 13.41 -5.00
C THR A 195 10.01 14.25 -4.99
N SER A 196 9.85 15.15 -5.96
CA SER A 196 8.64 15.98 -6.13
C SER A 196 7.37 15.19 -6.43
N ALA A 197 7.48 13.91 -6.81
CA ALA A 197 6.32 13.05 -7.08
C ALA A 197 5.36 12.94 -5.87
N PHE A 198 5.85 13.16 -4.66
CA PHE A 198 5.08 13.10 -3.43
C PHE A 198 4.88 14.44 -2.70
N ASN A 199 5.32 15.57 -3.29
CA ASN A 199 5.23 16.88 -2.62
C ASN A 199 3.81 17.26 -2.21
N ASP A 200 2.81 16.92 -3.02
CA ASP A 200 1.41 17.24 -2.73
C ASP A 200 0.78 16.35 -1.64
N MET A 201 1.51 15.33 -1.21
CA MET A 201 1.05 14.39 -0.19
C MET A 201 1.58 14.73 1.20
N PHE A 202 2.72 15.39 1.28
CA PHE A 202 3.44 15.74 2.51
C PHE A 202 2.95 17.03 3.17
#